data_35139bfec819dd3c075cf9aa9452ffc7
#
_entry.id   35139bfec819dd3c075cf9aa9452ffc7
#
_cell.length_a   1.000
_cell.length_b   1.000
_cell.length_c   1.000
_cell.angle_alpha   90.00
_cell.angle_beta   90.00
_cell.angle_gamma   90.00
#
_symmetry.space_group_name_H-M   'P 1'
#
loop_
_entity.id
_entity.type
_entity.pdbx_description
1 polymer ?
#
loop_
_entity_poly.entity_id
_entity_poly.type
_entity_poly.pdbx_seq_one_letter_code
_entity_poly.pdbx_strand_id
1 'polypeptide(L)'
;MKKVIRKAASLIVIGCMTMAVSGCGNSSGRQVVVYNWGDYIDPEVNKMFTQETGIKVVYSDYANNEEMYSKVESGTVSYDVLFPSEYMIEKMINKDMLAKLDLSKIPNYEKIDERFKSLPYDPNNEYAVPYMWGTMGIVYNKTIVNEPVDSWNVMWDEKYAKQIFMYDSERDSIMVALKKLGYSMNTRDEKELEEAKAELIKQAPLVLAYVGDEGKNKMINGEAALMLAWAGDAMLMLSENPDLEYVIPKEGSNYFVDSMVIPKNAAHVEEAYEYINFLCRPDIAAKNAEYIGYSTPISEARELLPEEVKNSEVAYPSENITSDPLMEMFNDPSDIISVYNSIWTQVKSSS
;
A
#
# COMPACT_ATOMS: atom_id res chain seq x y z
N MET A 1 13.88 -64.25 37.27
CA MET A 1 14.83 -65.42 37.23
C MET A 1 15.82 -65.22 36.09
N LYS A 2 17.12 -65.29 36.45
CA LYS A 2 18.32 -65.60 35.64
C LYS A 2 18.69 -64.78 34.43
N LYS A 3 19.63 -63.91 34.65
CA LYS A 3 20.95 -63.61 34.07
C LYS A 3 21.45 -64.66 33.06
N VAL A 4 22.01 -64.22 31.92
CA VAL A 4 23.29 -64.71 31.38
C VAL A 4 24.00 -63.56 30.67
N ILE A 5 25.18 -63.25 31.13
CA ILE A 5 26.23 -62.39 30.56
C ILE A 5 27.04 -63.26 29.59
N ARG A 6 27.43 -62.77 28.43
CA ARG A 6 28.61 -63.22 27.69
C ARG A 6 29.41 -62.08 27.10
N LYS A 7 30.65 -61.95 27.56
CA LYS A 7 31.74 -61.13 26.99
C LYS A 7 32.41 -61.88 25.82
N ALA A 8 32.84 -61.14 24.82
CA ALA A 8 34.00 -61.40 23.97
C ALA A 8 34.26 -60.15 23.15
N ALA A 9 35.26 -59.42 23.38
CA ALA A 9 36.68 -59.44 23.02
C ALA A 9 36.91 -58.83 21.59
N SER A 10 37.56 -57.73 21.67
CA SER A 10 38.31 -56.85 20.74
C SER A 10 38.87 -57.50 19.47
N LEU A 11 38.71 -56.74 18.35
CA LEU A 11 39.77 -56.64 17.33
C LEU A 11 39.74 -55.20 16.78
N ILE A 12 40.82 -54.46 17.05
CA ILE A 12 41.10 -53.13 16.52
C ILE A 12 41.64 -53.34 15.09
N VAL A 13 40.91 -52.85 14.10
CA VAL A 13 41.44 -52.63 12.74
C VAL A 13 41.51 -51.09 12.52
N ILE A 14 42.75 -50.59 12.60
CA ILE A 14 43.08 -49.21 12.25
C ILE A 14 43.03 -49.11 10.71
N GLY A 15 41.92 -48.70 10.18
CA GLY A 15 41.77 -48.28 8.77
C GLY A 15 41.89 -46.77 8.71
N CYS A 16 43.01 -46.24 8.20
CA CYS A 16 43.12 -44.82 7.82
C CYS A 16 42.10 -44.52 6.73
N MET A 17 40.92 -44.00 7.11
CA MET A 17 40.02 -43.28 6.19
C MET A 17 40.41 -41.81 6.23
N THR A 18 41.08 -41.38 5.19
CA THR A 18 41.22 -39.97 4.83
C THR A 18 39.81 -39.42 4.67
N MET A 19 39.29 -38.76 5.70
CA MET A 19 38.12 -37.90 5.55
C MET A 19 38.48 -36.73 4.63
N ALA A 20 38.04 -36.81 3.40
CA ALA A 20 37.86 -35.61 2.60
C ALA A 20 36.89 -34.71 3.36
N VAL A 21 37.41 -33.70 4.04
CA VAL A 21 36.63 -32.58 4.56
C VAL A 21 36.06 -31.87 3.33
N SER A 22 34.93 -32.36 2.84
CA SER A 22 34.08 -31.55 1.99
C SER A 22 33.66 -30.37 2.86
N GLY A 23 34.31 -29.24 2.64
CA GLY A 23 33.90 -27.99 3.28
C GLY A 23 32.41 -27.79 3.02
N CYS A 24 31.59 -27.91 4.07
CA CYS A 24 30.31 -27.27 4.11
C CYS A 24 30.59 -25.76 4.00
N GLY A 25 30.74 -25.28 2.79
CA GLY A 25 30.55 -23.88 2.50
C GLY A 25 29.20 -23.54 3.06
N ASN A 26 29.17 -22.62 4.01
CA ASN A 26 27.98 -21.96 4.46
C ASN A 26 27.43 -21.20 3.21
N SER A 27 26.62 -21.88 2.41
CA SER A 27 25.85 -21.23 1.38
C SER A 27 24.80 -20.41 2.13
N SER A 28 25.17 -19.18 2.54
CA SER A 28 24.20 -18.14 2.73
C SER A 28 23.55 -17.97 1.36
N GLY A 29 22.46 -18.69 1.14
CA GLY A 29 21.72 -18.61 -0.11
C GLY A 29 21.36 -17.16 -0.37
N ARG A 30 21.36 -16.74 -1.63
CA ARG A 30 20.89 -15.40 -2.03
C ARG A 30 19.51 -15.16 -1.44
N GLN A 31 19.27 -13.96 -0.91
CA GLN A 31 17.98 -13.58 -0.35
C GLN A 31 17.68 -12.11 -0.61
N VAL A 32 16.41 -11.77 -0.57
CA VAL A 32 15.90 -10.39 -0.56
C VAL A 32 14.99 -10.22 0.64
N VAL A 33 15.19 -9.16 1.41
CA VAL A 33 14.37 -8.82 2.59
C VAL A 33 13.36 -7.75 2.21
N VAL A 34 12.10 -8.13 2.20
CA VAL A 34 10.98 -7.31 1.74
C VAL A 34 10.13 -6.86 2.91
N TYR A 35 9.75 -5.59 2.94
CA TYR A 35 8.84 -5.02 3.92
C TYR A 35 7.74 -4.25 3.19
N ASN A 36 6.52 -4.76 3.26
CA ASN A 36 5.38 -4.32 2.47
C ASN A 36 4.16 -4.07 3.37
N TRP A 37 3.08 -3.61 2.83
CA TRP A 37 1.78 -3.57 3.50
C TRP A 37 1.25 -4.97 3.75
N GLY A 38 0.34 -5.10 4.71
CA GLY A 38 -0.46 -6.31 4.86
C GLY A 38 -1.32 -6.57 3.62
N ASP A 39 -1.45 -7.85 3.22
CA ASP A 39 -2.26 -8.31 2.06
C ASP A 39 -1.97 -7.58 0.73
N TYR A 40 -0.73 -7.13 0.51
CA TYR A 40 -0.35 -6.30 -0.64
C TYR A 40 0.58 -7.02 -1.63
N ILE A 41 0.58 -8.33 -1.63
CA ILE A 41 1.22 -9.21 -2.62
C ILE A 41 0.55 -10.59 -2.60
N ASP A 42 0.38 -11.21 -3.77
CA ASP A 42 0.03 -12.62 -3.82
C ASP A 42 1.19 -13.48 -3.29
N PRO A 43 1.00 -14.28 -2.23
CA PRO A 43 2.06 -15.13 -1.69
C PRO A 43 2.66 -16.12 -2.71
N GLU A 44 1.91 -16.50 -3.76
CA GLU A 44 2.42 -17.34 -4.84
C GLU A 44 3.47 -16.61 -5.68
N VAL A 45 3.38 -15.29 -5.84
CA VAL A 45 4.37 -14.49 -6.58
C VAL A 45 5.74 -14.58 -5.93
N ASN A 46 5.83 -14.52 -4.59
CA ASN A 46 7.09 -14.70 -3.86
C ASN A 46 7.67 -16.12 -4.06
N LYS A 47 6.80 -17.14 -4.12
CA LYS A 47 7.23 -18.52 -4.41
C LYS A 47 7.73 -18.67 -5.84
N MET A 48 7.02 -18.08 -6.81
CA MET A 48 7.44 -18.07 -8.22
C MET A 48 8.81 -17.41 -8.37
N PHE A 49 9.04 -16.25 -7.76
CA PHE A 49 10.33 -15.59 -7.76
C PHE A 49 11.44 -16.50 -7.23
N THR A 50 11.21 -17.12 -6.06
CA THR A 50 12.19 -18.04 -5.47
C THR A 50 12.47 -19.26 -6.35
N GLN A 51 11.43 -19.80 -7.01
CA GLN A 51 11.57 -20.97 -7.91
C GLN A 51 12.36 -20.61 -9.18
N GLU A 52 12.14 -19.42 -9.74
CA GLU A 52 12.80 -19.00 -10.98
C GLU A 52 14.24 -18.55 -10.76
N THR A 53 14.52 -17.87 -9.63
CA THR A 53 15.83 -17.21 -9.41
C THR A 53 16.72 -17.93 -8.40
N GLY A 54 16.17 -18.79 -7.57
CA GLY A 54 16.86 -19.38 -6.41
C GLY A 54 17.07 -18.39 -5.26
N ILE A 55 16.55 -17.16 -5.35
CA ILE A 55 16.64 -16.14 -4.31
C ILE A 55 15.50 -16.34 -3.31
N LYS A 56 15.83 -16.48 -2.03
CA LYS A 56 14.83 -16.59 -0.97
C LYS A 56 14.22 -15.22 -0.67
N VAL A 57 12.90 -15.11 -0.66
CA VAL A 57 12.19 -13.94 -0.16
C VAL A 57 12.00 -14.05 1.35
N VAL A 58 12.52 -13.07 2.10
CA VAL A 58 12.25 -12.88 3.53
C VAL A 58 11.25 -11.74 3.63
N TYR A 59 10.00 -12.06 3.91
CA TYR A 59 8.89 -11.12 3.84
C TYR A 59 8.36 -10.78 5.23
N SER A 60 8.07 -9.50 5.44
CA SER A 60 7.34 -8.98 6.59
C SER A 60 6.42 -7.83 6.15
N ASP A 61 5.41 -7.53 6.97
CA ASP A 61 4.40 -6.52 6.70
C ASP A 61 4.35 -5.42 7.76
N TYR A 62 3.71 -4.31 7.39
CA TYR A 62 3.44 -3.16 8.27
C TYR A 62 2.00 -2.68 8.06
N ALA A 63 1.47 -2.01 9.08
CA ALA A 63 0.10 -1.51 9.07
C ALA A 63 -0.04 -0.11 8.44
N ASN A 64 1.02 0.71 8.50
CA ASN A 64 1.03 2.07 7.95
C ASN A 64 2.46 2.55 7.65
N ASN A 65 2.57 3.62 6.84
CA ASN A 65 3.85 4.20 6.44
C ASN A 65 4.69 4.71 7.62
N GLU A 66 4.06 5.21 8.67
CA GLU A 66 4.73 5.77 9.84
C GLU A 66 5.43 4.67 10.66
N GLU A 67 4.80 3.51 10.79
CA GLU A 67 5.41 2.31 11.38
C GLU A 67 6.61 1.85 10.55
N MET A 68 6.42 1.71 9.24
CA MET A 68 7.48 1.32 8.31
C MET A 68 8.66 2.28 8.42
N TYR A 69 8.40 3.60 8.32
CA TYR A 69 9.43 4.64 8.41
C TYR A 69 10.21 4.55 9.71
N SER A 70 9.53 4.48 10.85
CA SER A 70 10.16 4.43 12.17
C SER A 70 11.07 3.20 12.31
N LYS A 71 10.66 2.07 11.77
CA LYS A 71 11.43 0.82 11.82
C LYS A 71 12.66 0.87 10.92
N VAL A 72 12.53 1.44 9.72
CA VAL A 72 13.65 1.65 8.78
C VAL A 72 14.64 2.69 9.35
N GLU A 73 14.14 3.81 9.89
CA GLU A 73 14.96 4.86 10.50
C GLU A 73 15.76 4.34 11.70
N SER A 74 15.19 3.43 12.49
CA SER A 74 15.89 2.81 13.63
C SER A 74 17.13 1.99 13.24
N GLY A 75 17.19 1.53 11.97
CA GLY A 75 18.29 0.73 11.44
C GLY A 75 18.48 -0.65 12.12
N THR A 76 17.51 -1.10 12.91
CA THR A 76 17.60 -2.39 13.64
C THR A 76 17.47 -3.60 12.71
N VAL A 77 16.80 -3.42 11.59
CA VAL A 77 16.64 -4.41 10.50
C VAL A 77 17.02 -3.75 9.19
N SER A 78 17.85 -4.42 8.38
CA SER A 78 18.12 -4.02 7.03
C SER A 78 17.08 -4.63 6.11
N TYR A 79 16.29 -3.78 5.46
CA TYR A 79 15.37 -4.16 4.40
C TYR A 79 15.99 -3.85 3.05
N ASP A 80 15.63 -4.62 2.02
CA ASP A 80 16.16 -4.44 0.66
C ASP A 80 15.13 -3.80 -0.27
N VAL A 81 13.83 -4.08 -0.07
CA VAL A 81 12.73 -3.48 -0.83
C VAL A 81 11.61 -3.04 0.11
N LEU A 82 11.13 -1.81 -0.06
CA LEU A 82 9.98 -1.23 0.64
C LEU A 82 8.92 -0.80 -0.39
N PHE A 83 7.67 -0.62 0.09
CA PHE A 83 6.52 -0.25 -0.74
C PHE A 83 5.76 0.97 -0.18
N PRO A 84 6.42 2.10 0.04
CA PRO A 84 5.77 3.30 0.58
C PRO A 84 4.85 4.00 -0.43
N SER A 85 3.92 4.80 0.12
CA SER A 85 3.15 5.77 -0.66
C SER A 85 3.97 7.04 -0.97
N GLU A 86 3.51 7.80 -1.93
CA GLU A 86 4.18 8.98 -2.51
C GLU A 86 4.74 9.98 -1.46
N TYR A 87 3.94 10.39 -0.49
CA TYR A 87 4.36 11.36 0.54
C TYR A 87 5.48 10.83 1.44
N MET A 88 5.48 9.52 1.67
CA MET A 88 6.53 8.87 2.46
C MET A 88 7.81 8.70 1.64
N ILE A 89 7.69 8.43 0.33
CA ILE A 89 8.84 8.43 -0.59
C ILE A 89 9.49 9.81 -0.60
N GLU A 90 8.71 10.88 -0.76
CA GLU A 90 9.19 12.26 -0.72
C GLU A 90 9.96 12.54 0.58
N LYS A 91 9.36 12.18 1.72
CA LYS A 91 10.01 12.29 3.04
C LYS A 91 11.33 11.52 3.10
N MET A 92 11.36 10.27 2.64
CA MET A 92 12.56 9.42 2.69
C MET A 92 13.65 9.93 1.74
N ILE A 93 13.31 10.49 0.57
CA ILE A 93 14.25 11.17 -0.33
C ILE A 93 14.86 12.38 0.38
N ASN A 94 14.02 13.25 0.96
CA ASN A 94 14.45 14.46 1.67
C ASN A 94 15.34 14.14 2.88
N LYS A 95 15.20 12.96 3.46
CA LYS A 95 16.03 12.45 4.57
C LYS A 95 17.25 11.63 4.12
N ASP A 96 17.52 11.54 2.81
CA ASP A 96 18.63 10.76 2.24
C ASP A 96 18.61 9.27 2.68
N MET A 97 17.42 8.68 2.79
CA MET A 97 17.22 7.31 3.24
C MET A 97 17.14 6.29 2.11
N LEU A 98 16.96 6.74 0.86
CA LEU A 98 16.80 5.88 -0.30
C LEU A 98 18.06 5.84 -1.17
N ALA A 99 18.32 4.69 -1.78
CA ALA A 99 19.33 4.53 -2.81
C ALA A 99 18.81 5.05 -4.17
N LYS A 100 19.65 5.73 -4.94
CA LYS A 100 19.34 6.01 -6.35
C LYS A 100 19.33 4.71 -7.14
N LEU A 101 18.32 4.54 -7.96
CA LEU A 101 18.13 3.36 -8.79
C LEU A 101 18.96 3.43 -10.07
N ASP A 102 19.53 2.29 -10.44
CA ASP A 102 20.05 2.03 -11.78
C ASP A 102 18.96 1.31 -12.59
N LEU A 103 18.16 2.08 -13.33
CA LEU A 103 17.06 1.53 -14.13
C LEU A 103 17.51 0.55 -15.21
N SER A 104 18.80 0.53 -15.58
CA SER A 104 19.33 -0.49 -16.50
C SER A 104 19.29 -1.91 -15.91
N LYS A 105 19.19 -2.02 -14.59
CA LYS A 105 19.00 -3.28 -13.85
C LYS A 105 17.53 -3.69 -13.71
N ILE A 106 16.61 -2.83 -14.14
CA ILE A 106 15.15 -3.05 -14.10
C ILE A 106 14.59 -2.91 -15.54
N PRO A 107 14.95 -3.78 -16.49
CA PRO A 107 14.52 -3.64 -17.88
C PRO A 107 12.98 -3.62 -18.03
N ASN A 108 12.23 -4.28 -17.15
CA ASN A 108 10.77 -4.23 -17.17
C ASN A 108 10.18 -2.88 -16.68
N TYR A 109 11.00 -1.93 -16.21
CA TYR A 109 10.56 -0.56 -15.92
C TYR A 109 9.94 0.11 -17.15
N GLU A 110 10.39 -0.25 -18.35
CA GLU A 110 9.82 0.24 -19.61
C GLU A 110 8.33 -0.08 -19.76
N LYS A 111 7.83 -1.12 -19.08
CA LYS A 111 6.42 -1.55 -19.09
C LYS A 111 5.51 -0.66 -18.26
N ILE A 112 6.05 0.15 -17.36
CA ILE A 112 5.29 1.14 -16.60
C ILE A 112 4.74 2.20 -17.55
N ASP A 113 3.45 2.51 -17.45
CA ASP A 113 2.81 3.55 -18.26
C ASP A 113 3.43 4.92 -17.99
N GLU A 114 3.56 5.73 -19.05
CA GLU A 114 4.21 7.05 -18.97
C GLU A 114 3.56 7.98 -17.92
N ARG A 115 2.24 7.88 -17.71
CA ARG A 115 1.52 8.68 -16.72
C ARG A 115 1.91 8.41 -15.26
N PHE A 116 2.61 7.29 -15.00
CA PHE A 116 3.14 6.94 -13.68
C PHE A 116 4.66 7.12 -13.58
N LYS A 117 5.28 7.71 -14.60
CA LYS A 117 6.69 8.11 -14.57
C LYS A 117 6.82 9.60 -14.28
N SER A 118 7.98 10.02 -13.78
CA SER A 118 8.30 11.43 -13.47
C SER A 118 7.26 12.08 -12.54
N LEU A 119 6.80 11.33 -11.56
CA LEU A 119 5.82 11.81 -10.58
C LEU A 119 6.40 12.92 -9.70
N PRO A 120 5.57 13.81 -9.12
CA PRO A 120 6.06 14.99 -8.39
C PRO A 120 7.09 14.70 -7.30
N TYR A 121 6.98 13.57 -6.62
CA TYR A 121 7.91 13.16 -5.56
C TYR A 121 9.24 12.59 -6.08
N ASP A 122 9.29 12.14 -7.35
CA ASP A 122 10.50 11.62 -7.99
C ASP A 122 10.54 12.01 -9.49
N PRO A 123 10.69 13.30 -9.82
CA PRO A 123 10.53 13.81 -11.20
C PRO A 123 11.57 13.29 -12.18
N ASN A 124 12.67 12.73 -11.69
CA ASN A 124 13.73 12.17 -12.51
C ASN A 124 13.72 10.63 -12.57
N ASN A 125 12.75 9.96 -11.92
CA ASN A 125 12.69 8.50 -11.79
C ASN A 125 13.98 7.90 -11.20
N GLU A 126 14.51 8.55 -10.17
CA GLU A 126 15.79 8.17 -9.56
C GLU A 126 15.65 7.24 -8.36
N TYR A 127 14.44 7.11 -7.75
CA TYR A 127 14.28 6.44 -6.45
C TYR A 127 13.17 5.42 -6.41
N ALA A 128 12.14 5.53 -7.26
CA ALA A 128 10.90 4.78 -7.12
C ALA A 128 10.50 4.07 -8.41
N VAL A 129 9.96 2.85 -8.25
CA VAL A 129 9.32 2.08 -9.32
C VAL A 129 7.85 1.89 -8.97
N PRO A 130 6.90 2.47 -9.71
CA PRO A 130 5.46 2.33 -9.44
C PRO A 130 5.02 0.87 -9.36
N TYR A 131 4.22 0.55 -8.34
CA TYR A 131 3.77 -0.81 -8.04
C TYR A 131 2.26 -0.98 -8.18
N MET A 132 1.49 -0.24 -7.38
CA MET A 132 0.03 -0.18 -7.43
C MET A 132 -0.43 1.27 -7.35
N TRP A 133 -1.63 1.55 -7.84
CA TRP A 133 -2.22 2.88 -7.76
C TRP A 133 -3.72 2.79 -7.53
N GLY A 134 -4.32 3.90 -7.16
CA GLY A 134 -5.75 4.00 -6.98
C GLY A 134 -6.19 5.40 -6.62
N THR A 135 -7.48 5.50 -6.31
CA THR A 135 -8.14 6.75 -5.89
C THR A 135 -8.82 6.55 -4.56
N MET A 136 -9.13 7.63 -3.88
CA MET A 136 -10.00 7.65 -2.72
C MET A 136 -11.37 8.22 -3.09
N GLY A 137 -12.43 7.65 -2.52
CA GLY A 137 -13.80 8.08 -2.81
C GLY A 137 -14.77 7.63 -1.72
N ILE A 138 -16.04 7.58 -2.09
CA ILE A 138 -17.13 7.18 -1.21
C ILE A 138 -17.71 5.85 -1.69
N VAL A 139 -17.74 4.85 -0.81
CA VAL A 139 -18.60 3.67 -0.98
C VAL A 139 -19.92 3.96 -0.30
N TYR A 140 -21.03 3.70 -0.99
CA TYR A 140 -22.36 3.92 -0.44
C TYR A 140 -23.30 2.75 -0.76
N ASN A 141 -24.27 2.52 0.15
CA ASN A 141 -25.29 1.49 -0.01
C ASN A 141 -26.53 2.06 -0.73
N LYS A 142 -26.77 1.63 -1.96
CA LYS A 142 -27.89 2.07 -2.83
C LYS A 142 -29.26 1.78 -2.27
N THR A 143 -29.38 0.82 -1.35
CA THR A 143 -30.67 0.50 -0.71
C THR A 143 -31.02 1.48 0.43
N ILE A 144 -30.04 2.24 0.91
CA ILE A 144 -30.19 3.24 1.98
C ILE A 144 -30.13 4.65 1.38
N VAL A 145 -29.12 4.89 0.50
CA VAL A 145 -28.91 6.17 -0.17
C VAL A 145 -29.60 6.15 -1.52
N ASN A 146 -30.73 6.81 -1.64
CA ASN A 146 -31.58 6.77 -2.84
C ASN A 146 -31.34 7.94 -3.79
N GLU A 147 -30.63 8.97 -3.38
CA GLU A 147 -30.21 10.11 -4.21
C GLU A 147 -28.83 9.85 -4.85
N PRO A 148 -28.53 10.52 -5.98
CA PRO A 148 -27.20 10.46 -6.57
C PRO A 148 -26.12 10.98 -5.61
N VAL A 149 -25.04 10.20 -5.44
CA VAL A 149 -23.87 10.61 -4.67
C VAL A 149 -22.79 11.09 -5.65
N ASP A 150 -22.49 12.39 -5.64
CA ASP A 150 -21.48 12.99 -6.51
C ASP A 150 -20.59 14.03 -5.81
N SER A 151 -20.75 14.17 -4.49
CA SER A 151 -20.10 15.23 -3.70
C SER A 151 -19.73 14.74 -2.31
N TRP A 152 -18.59 15.23 -1.78
CA TRP A 152 -18.22 15.02 -0.38
C TRP A 152 -19.27 15.52 0.61
N ASN A 153 -20.17 16.44 0.22
CA ASN A 153 -21.22 16.97 1.10
C ASN A 153 -22.12 15.89 1.69
N VAL A 154 -22.31 14.75 1.01
CA VAL A 154 -23.12 13.64 1.53
C VAL A 154 -22.60 13.09 2.86
N MET A 155 -21.28 13.19 3.10
CA MET A 155 -20.65 12.77 4.36
C MET A 155 -20.97 13.72 5.54
N TRP A 156 -21.69 14.83 5.29
CA TRP A 156 -22.21 15.79 6.28
C TRP A 156 -23.74 15.84 6.32
N ASP A 157 -24.43 14.98 5.57
CA ASP A 157 -25.89 14.97 5.57
C ASP A 157 -26.42 14.30 6.84
N GLU A 158 -27.15 15.07 7.66
CA GLU A 158 -27.79 14.62 8.91
C GLU A 158 -28.74 13.41 8.71
N LYS A 159 -29.25 13.22 7.48
CA LYS A 159 -30.06 12.06 7.11
C LYS A 159 -29.32 10.73 7.35
N TYR A 160 -28.00 10.74 7.24
CA TYR A 160 -27.14 9.57 7.44
C TYR A 160 -26.40 9.61 8.79
N ALA A 161 -26.88 10.41 9.77
CA ALA A 161 -26.26 10.48 11.09
C ALA A 161 -26.17 9.09 11.73
N LYS A 162 -24.96 8.77 12.25
CA LYS A 162 -24.61 7.46 12.81
C LYS A 162 -24.71 6.29 11.81
N GLN A 163 -24.53 6.59 10.50
CA GLN A 163 -24.45 5.62 9.41
C GLN A 163 -23.26 5.93 8.48
N ILE A 164 -22.25 6.64 8.97
CA ILE A 164 -21.07 7.06 8.21
C ILE A 164 -19.82 6.44 8.83
N PHE A 165 -19.02 5.73 8.04
CA PHE A 165 -17.68 5.32 8.42
C PHE A 165 -16.65 6.29 7.81
N MET A 166 -15.74 6.77 8.65
CA MET A 166 -14.53 7.49 8.23
C MET A 166 -13.31 6.64 8.58
N TYR A 167 -12.20 6.81 7.86
CA TYR A 167 -10.94 6.18 8.29
C TYR A 167 -10.41 6.84 9.57
N ASP A 168 -9.83 6.02 10.45
CA ASP A 168 -9.04 6.52 11.60
C ASP A 168 -7.66 6.99 11.12
N SER A 169 -7.69 7.98 10.24
CA SER A 169 -6.55 8.62 9.60
C SER A 169 -6.78 10.13 9.56
N GLU A 170 -5.88 10.87 10.21
CA GLU A 170 -5.92 12.33 10.24
C GLU A 170 -5.78 12.92 8.84
N ARG A 171 -4.81 12.44 8.07
CA ARG A 171 -4.52 12.93 6.72
C ARG A 171 -5.71 12.75 5.79
N ASP A 172 -6.28 11.54 5.74
CA ASP A 172 -7.38 11.24 4.84
C ASP A 172 -8.66 11.99 5.24
N SER A 173 -8.94 12.10 6.54
CA SER A 173 -10.10 12.85 7.04
C SER A 173 -9.98 14.35 6.79
N ILE A 174 -8.80 14.95 7.01
CA ILE A 174 -8.54 16.36 6.72
C ILE A 174 -8.68 16.63 5.21
N MET A 175 -8.14 15.74 4.36
CA MET A 175 -8.29 15.82 2.90
C MET A 175 -9.75 15.93 2.48
N VAL A 176 -10.64 15.07 3.00
CA VAL A 176 -12.06 15.08 2.66
C VAL A 176 -12.70 16.44 2.98
N ALA A 177 -12.38 17.03 4.14
CA ALA A 177 -12.89 18.34 4.52
C ALA A 177 -12.33 19.47 3.64
N LEU A 178 -11.04 19.44 3.32
CA LEU A 178 -10.41 20.40 2.42
C LEU A 178 -11.01 20.35 1.02
N LYS A 179 -11.15 19.14 0.45
CA LYS A 179 -11.78 18.98 -0.87
C LYS A 179 -13.23 19.43 -0.89
N LYS A 180 -14.01 19.09 0.14
CA LYS A 180 -15.38 19.62 0.32
C LYS A 180 -15.44 21.14 0.27
N LEU A 181 -14.45 21.83 0.82
CA LEU A 181 -14.35 23.29 0.82
C LEU A 181 -13.75 23.88 -0.47
N GLY A 182 -13.29 23.03 -1.40
CA GLY A 182 -12.65 23.46 -2.65
C GLY A 182 -11.18 23.86 -2.50
N TYR A 183 -10.53 23.41 -1.43
CA TYR A 183 -9.11 23.66 -1.16
C TYR A 183 -8.22 22.53 -1.66
N SER A 184 -6.93 22.81 -1.85
CA SER A 184 -5.94 21.76 -2.05
C SER A 184 -5.81 20.91 -0.79
N MET A 185 -5.73 19.60 -0.95
CA MET A 185 -5.47 18.68 0.16
C MET A 185 -4.07 18.84 0.75
N ASN A 186 -3.18 19.52 0.04
CA ASN A 186 -1.80 19.81 0.46
C ASN A 186 -1.61 21.25 0.95
N THR A 187 -2.70 21.97 1.25
CA THR A 187 -2.59 23.36 1.72
C THR A 187 -1.72 23.48 2.97
N ARG A 188 -1.04 24.63 3.06
CA ARG A 188 -0.28 25.07 4.24
C ARG A 188 -0.90 26.32 4.87
N ASP A 189 -2.02 26.79 4.31
CA ASP A 189 -2.73 27.96 4.83
C ASP A 189 -3.45 27.61 6.14
N GLU A 190 -3.08 28.29 7.22
CA GLU A 190 -3.64 28.05 8.55
C GLU A 190 -5.17 28.28 8.60
N LYS A 191 -5.68 29.22 7.82
CA LYS A 191 -7.12 29.52 7.77
C LYS A 191 -7.88 28.39 7.11
N GLU A 192 -7.39 27.86 5.99
CA GLU A 192 -8.01 26.72 5.29
C GLU A 192 -8.02 25.47 6.17
N LEU A 193 -6.92 25.23 6.92
CA LEU A 193 -6.84 24.12 7.88
C LEU A 193 -7.79 24.31 9.06
N GLU A 194 -7.97 25.52 9.58
CA GLU A 194 -8.95 25.82 10.63
C GLU A 194 -10.39 25.66 10.12
N GLU A 195 -10.69 26.03 8.88
CA GLU A 195 -12.00 25.82 8.26
C GLU A 195 -12.28 24.32 8.07
N ALA A 196 -11.29 23.54 7.60
CA ALA A 196 -11.41 22.09 7.49
C ALA A 196 -11.63 21.41 8.86
N LYS A 197 -10.91 21.85 9.90
CA LYS A 197 -11.14 21.42 11.27
C LYS A 197 -12.58 21.68 11.72
N ALA A 198 -13.07 22.89 11.48
CA ALA A 198 -14.44 23.26 11.86
C ALA A 198 -15.50 22.37 11.18
N GLU A 199 -15.26 22.03 9.89
CA GLU A 199 -16.13 21.09 9.17
C GLU A 199 -16.06 19.67 9.75
N LEU A 200 -14.87 19.15 10.07
CA LEU A 200 -14.73 17.83 10.70
C LEU A 200 -15.37 17.76 12.09
N ILE A 201 -15.28 18.82 12.89
CA ILE A 201 -15.97 18.90 14.19
C ILE A 201 -17.50 18.87 14.01
N LYS A 202 -18.03 19.51 12.95
CA LYS A 202 -19.46 19.41 12.62
C LYS A 202 -19.86 18.00 12.16
N GLN A 203 -18.96 17.31 11.44
CA GLN A 203 -19.20 15.95 10.97
C GLN A 203 -19.14 14.92 12.10
N ALA A 204 -18.25 15.09 13.07
CA ALA A 204 -17.97 14.10 14.11
C ALA A 204 -19.21 13.51 14.80
N PRO A 205 -20.27 14.28 15.17
CA PRO A 205 -21.49 13.71 15.71
C PRO A 205 -22.26 12.80 14.74
N LEU A 206 -22.06 12.95 13.42
CA LEU A 206 -22.72 12.17 12.38
C LEU A 206 -22.00 10.84 12.12
N VAL A 207 -20.70 10.77 12.40
CA VAL A 207 -19.88 9.58 12.19
C VAL A 207 -20.32 8.46 13.12
N LEU A 208 -20.53 7.26 12.57
CA LEU A 208 -20.80 6.05 13.34
C LEU A 208 -19.53 5.56 14.02
N ALA A 209 -18.45 5.45 13.25
CA ALA A 209 -17.14 5.07 13.76
C ALA A 209 -16.03 5.55 12.84
N TYR A 210 -14.85 5.78 13.41
CA TYR A 210 -13.59 5.86 12.70
C TYR A 210 -13.01 4.45 12.66
N VAL A 211 -12.77 3.93 11.45
CA VAL A 211 -12.43 2.52 11.20
C VAL A 211 -11.06 2.37 10.53
N GLY A 212 -10.45 1.21 10.72
CA GLY A 212 -9.34 0.72 9.94
C GLY A 212 -9.82 -0.29 8.89
N ASP A 213 -9.02 -1.33 8.62
CA ASP A 213 -9.32 -2.38 7.66
C ASP A 213 -10.63 -3.14 7.93
N GLU A 214 -11.05 -3.21 9.19
CA GLU A 214 -12.32 -3.84 9.58
C GLU A 214 -13.55 -3.13 9.02
N GLY A 215 -13.40 -1.88 8.58
CA GLY A 215 -14.46 -1.09 7.95
C GLY A 215 -15.03 -1.74 6.71
N LYS A 216 -14.19 -2.41 5.91
CA LYS A 216 -14.59 -3.16 4.72
C LYS A 216 -15.67 -4.19 5.03
N ASN A 217 -15.39 -5.06 6.00
CA ASN A 217 -16.34 -6.12 6.38
C ASN A 217 -17.65 -5.56 6.96
N LYS A 218 -17.57 -4.46 7.73
CA LYS A 218 -18.76 -3.78 8.25
C LYS A 218 -19.61 -3.19 7.14
N MET A 219 -18.98 -2.58 6.13
CA MET A 219 -19.69 -2.03 4.97
C MET A 219 -20.32 -3.11 4.12
N ILE A 220 -19.61 -4.24 3.85
CA ILE A 220 -20.15 -5.43 3.18
C ILE A 220 -21.39 -5.95 3.91
N ASN A 221 -21.38 -5.98 5.23
CA ASN A 221 -22.50 -6.42 6.06
C ASN A 221 -23.66 -5.41 6.14
N GLY A 222 -23.54 -4.21 5.53
CA GLY A 222 -24.59 -3.20 5.53
C GLY A 222 -24.73 -2.45 6.86
N GLU A 223 -23.66 -2.34 7.67
CA GLU A 223 -23.69 -1.67 8.97
C GLU A 223 -23.69 -0.14 8.85
N ALA A 224 -23.41 0.41 7.66
CA ALA A 224 -23.44 1.85 7.39
C ALA A 224 -24.01 2.15 6.00
N ALA A 225 -24.43 3.40 5.81
CA ALA A 225 -24.90 3.93 4.55
C ALA A 225 -23.75 4.43 3.65
N LEU A 226 -22.72 5.00 4.27
CA LEU A 226 -21.60 5.68 3.60
C LEU A 226 -20.28 5.31 4.26
N MET A 227 -19.24 5.17 3.44
CA MET A 227 -17.87 4.94 3.91
C MET A 227 -16.86 5.67 3.02
N LEU A 228 -15.91 6.38 3.65
CA LEU A 228 -14.68 6.79 2.97
C LEU A 228 -13.86 5.55 2.62
N ALA A 229 -13.45 5.38 1.37
CA ALA A 229 -12.79 4.15 0.92
C ALA A 229 -11.73 4.39 -0.16
N TRP A 230 -10.66 3.61 -0.11
CA TRP A 230 -9.74 3.44 -1.25
C TRP A 230 -10.37 2.55 -2.33
N ALA A 231 -10.03 2.81 -3.59
CA ALA A 231 -10.61 2.11 -4.74
C ALA A 231 -10.41 0.60 -4.70
N GLY A 232 -9.24 0.11 -4.25
CA GLY A 232 -9.00 -1.33 -4.13
C GLY A 232 -9.90 -1.99 -3.08
N ASP A 233 -10.08 -1.35 -1.93
CA ASP A 233 -11.03 -1.81 -0.91
C ASP A 233 -12.48 -1.75 -1.42
N ALA A 234 -12.81 -0.71 -2.20
CA ALA A 234 -14.11 -0.60 -2.84
C ALA A 234 -14.37 -1.75 -3.81
N MET A 235 -13.38 -2.13 -4.64
CA MET A 235 -13.48 -3.28 -5.54
C MET A 235 -13.87 -4.56 -4.79
N LEU A 236 -13.20 -4.83 -3.65
CA LEU A 236 -13.55 -5.97 -2.81
C LEU A 236 -14.97 -5.85 -2.26
N MET A 237 -15.32 -4.69 -1.68
CA MET A 237 -16.65 -4.48 -1.10
C MET A 237 -17.76 -4.63 -2.13
N LEU A 238 -17.59 -4.11 -3.34
CA LEU A 238 -18.56 -4.21 -4.42
C LEU A 238 -18.72 -5.64 -4.95
N SER A 239 -17.62 -6.42 -4.95
CA SER A 239 -17.67 -7.83 -5.37
C SER A 239 -18.46 -8.72 -4.40
N GLU A 240 -18.42 -8.40 -3.10
CA GLU A 240 -19.09 -9.16 -2.05
C GLU A 240 -20.53 -8.68 -1.78
N ASN A 241 -20.82 -7.39 -2.05
CA ASN A 241 -22.15 -6.82 -1.84
C ASN A 241 -22.59 -5.95 -3.05
N PRO A 242 -23.49 -6.46 -3.92
CA PRO A 242 -23.94 -5.73 -5.12
C PRO A 242 -24.82 -4.51 -4.83
N ASP A 243 -25.24 -4.30 -3.58
CA ASP A 243 -25.97 -3.11 -3.15
C ASP A 243 -25.05 -1.90 -2.94
N LEU A 244 -23.74 -2.12 -2.96
CA LEU A 244 -22.74 -1.07 -2.81
C LEU A 244 -22.38 -0.45 -4.16
N GLU A 245 -21.97 0.82 -4.12
CA GLU A 245 -21.45 1.56 -5.25
C GLU A 245 -20.32 2.49 -4.79
N TYR A 246 -19.38 2.80 -5.68
CA TYR A 246 -18.27 3.69 -5.41
C TYR A 246 -18.31 4.91 -6.31
N VAL A 247 -17.95 6.06 -5.77
CA VAL A 247 -17.87 7.32 -6.52
C VAL A 247 -16.67 8.16 -6.07
N ILE A 248 -16.03 8.80 -7.05
CA ILE A 248 -15.06 9.88 -6.80
C ILE A 248 -15.86 11.19 -6.84
N PRO A 249 -15.91 11.95 -5.73
CA PRO A 249 -16.67 13.21 -5.70
C PRO A 249 -16.12 14.27 -6.66
N LYS A 250 -17.01 15.09 -7.18
CA LYS A 250 -16.71 16.14 -8.18
C LYS A 250 -15.78 17.25 -7.69
N GLU A 251 -15.64 17.42 -6.38
CA GLU A 251 -14.67 18.34 -5.78
C GLU A 251 -13.24 17.84 -5.89
N GLY A 252 -13.05 16.62 -6.45
CA GLY A 252 -11.77 15.95 -6.54
C GLY A 252 -11.42 15.16 -5.28
N SER A 253 -10.29 14.49 -5.34
CA SER A 253 -9.85 13.58 -4.28
C SER A 253 -8.35 13.33 -4.35
N ASN A 254 -7.89 12.38 -3.52
CA ASN A 254 -6.57 11.80 -3.63
C ASN A 254 -6.53 10.74 -4.74
N TYR A 255 -5.48 10.76 -5.53
CA TYR A 255 -4.97 9.58 -6.21
C TYR A 255 -3.57 9.28 -5.69
N PHE A 256 -3.25 8.02 -5.49
CA PHE A 256 -1.98 7.59 -4.91
C PHE A 256 -1.27 6.61 -5.83
N VAL A 257 0.05 6.56 -5.69
CA VAL A 257 0.91 5.58 -6.36
C VAL A 257 1.89 5.04 -5.34
N ASP A 258 1.62 3.84 -4.86
CA ASP A 258 2.59 3.12 -4.04
C ASP A 258 3.71 2.58 -4.93
N SER A 259 4.94 2.74 -4.50
CA SER A 259 6.09 2.39 -5.32
C SER A 259 7.11 1.56 -4.55
N MET A 260 7.84 0.74 -5.29
CA MET A 260 8.97 -0.02 -4.80
C MET A 260 10.20 0.88 -4.71
N VAL A 261 10.86 0.88 -3.55
CA VAL A 261 12.08 1.65 -3.31
C VAL A 261 13.14 0.77 -2.64
N ILE A 262 14.41 1.11 -2.82
CA ILE A 262 15.56 0.44 -2.18
C ILE A 262 16.10 1.36 -1.09
N PRO A 263 16.09 0.96 0.19
CA PRO A 263 16.73 1.73 1.26
C PRO A 263 18.24 1.86 1.03
N LYS A 264 18.82 2.98 1.46
CA LYS A 264 20.25 3.26 1.29
C LYS A 264 21.17 2.25 1.99
N ASN A 265 20.65 1.62 3.06
CA ASN A 265 21.35 0.61 3.85
C ASN A 265 20.98 -0.84 3.48
N ALA A 266 20.35 -1.06 2.32
CA ALA A 266 20.01 -2.41 1.84
C ALA A 266 21.24 -3.30 1.76
N ALA A 267 21.12 -4.53 2.23
CA ALA A 267 22.22 -5.50 2.29
C ALA A 267 22.34 -6.34 1.01
N HIS A 268 21.23 -6.53 0.29
CA HIS A 268 21.13 -7.41 -0.89
C HIS A 268 20.59 -6.61 -2.11
N VAL A 269 21.35 -5.58 -2.51
CA VAL A 269 20.92 -4.62 -3.54
C VAL A 269 20.70 -5.28 -4.90
N GLU A 270 21.54 -6.23 -5.30
CA GLU A 270 21.38 -6.94 -6.59
C GLU A 270 20.11 -7.80 -6.59
N GLU A 271 19.83 -8.49 -5.49
CA GLU A 271 18.61 -9.27 -5.32
C GLU A 271 17.35 -8.38 -5.26
N ALA A 272 17.47 -7.16 -4.71
CA ALA A 272 16.41 -6.17 -4.73
C ALA A 272 16.06 -5.75 -6.18
N TYR A 273 17.07 -5.49 -7.02
CA TYR A 273 16.85 -5.19 -8.43
C TYR A 273 16.18 -6.35 -9.17
N GLU A 274 16.62 -7.58 -8.95
CA GLU A 274 16.00 -8.76 -9.55
C GLU A 274 14.54 -8.92 -9.13
N TYR A 275 14.25 -8.67 -7.84
CA TYR A 275 12.90 -8.76 -7.30
C TYR A 275 11.97 -7.67 -7.87
N ILE A 276 12.42 -6.41 -7.89
CA ILE A 276 11.66 -5.30 -8.47
C ILE A 276 11.40 -5.54 -9.96
N ASN A 277 12.44 -5.94 -10.70
CA ASN A 277 12.28 -6.26 -12.12
C ASN A 277 11.29 -7.40 -12.37
N PHE A 278 11.30 -8.43 -11.51
CA PHE A 278 10.35 -9.54 -11.58
C PHE A 278 8.91 -9.06 -11.35
N LEU A 279 8.68 -8.20 -10.37
CA LEU A 279 7.34 -7.65 -10.08
C LEU A 279 6.81 -6.74 -11.20
N CYS A 280 7.68 -6.16 -12.02
CA CYS A 280 7.30 -5.36 -13.19
C CYS A 280 6.97 -6.21 -14.43
N ARG A 281 7.07 -7.53 -14.39
CA ARG A 281 6.61 -8.39 -15.49
C ARG A 281 5.08 -8.32 -15.61
N PRO A 282 4.51 -8.18 -16.82
CA PRO A 282 3.06 -8.08 -17.00
C PRO A 282 2.26 -9.24 -16.41
N ASP A 283 2.72 -10.49 -16.57
CA ASP A 283 2.08 -11.68 -16.01
C ASP A 283 2.08 -11.69 -14.47
N ILE A 284 3.15 -11.22 -13.85
CA ILE A 284 3.30 -11.13 -12.40
C ILE A 284 2.49 -9.94 -11.83
N ALA A 285 2.56 -8.79 -12.49
CA ALA A 285 1.79 -7.60 -12.09
C ALA A 285 0.27 -7.84 -12.19
N ALA A 286 -0.18 -8.54 -13.24
CA ALA A 286 -1.59 -8.93 -13.37
C ALA A 286 -2.02 -9.85 -12.21
N LYS A 287 -1.21 -10.88 -11.91
CA LYS A 287 -1.50 -11.81 -10.82
C LYS A 287 -1.58 -11.11 -9.46
N ASN A 288 -0.69 -10.14 -9.20
CA ASN A 288 -0.74 -9.33 -7.99
C ASN A 288 -1.98 -8.42 -7.98
N ALA A 289 -2.27 -7.71 -9.07
CA ALA A 289 -3.41 -6.81 -9.15
C ALA A 289 -4.75 -7.56 -8.95
N GLU A 290 -4.89 -8.76 -9.53
CA GLU A 290 -6.06 -9.61 -9.34
C GLU A 290 -6.22 -10.07 -7.89
N TYR A 291 -5.13 -10.45 -7.22
CA TYR A 291 -5.16 -10.90 -5.84
C TYR A 291 -5.43 -9.77 -4.85
N ILE A 292 -4.77 -8.62 -5.04
CA ILE A 292 -4.81 -7.47 -4.12
C ILE A 292 -6.11 -6.65 -4.32
N GLY A 293 -6.65 -6.61 -5.55
CA GLY A 293 -7.80 -5.77 -5.92
C GLY A 293 -7.44 -4.33 -6.28
N TYR A 294 -6.15 -3.97 -6.30
CA TYR A 294 -5.66 -2.65 -6.68
C TYR A 294 -5.17 -2.59 -8.12
N SER A 295 -5.13 -1.40 -8.69
CA SER A 295 -4.79 -1.20 -10.09
C SER A 295 -3.30 -1.23 -10.33
N THR A 296 -2.88 -1.93 -11.38
CA THR A 296 -1.49 -1.97 -11.80
C THR A 296 -1.16 -0.77 -12.71
N PRO A 297 0.04 -0.18 -12.60
CA PRO A 297 0.50 0.87 -13.51
C PRO A 297 1.05 0.32 -14.85
N ILE A 298 0.78 -0.94 -15.18
CA ILE A 298 1.29 -1.63 -16.36
C ILE A 298 0.11 -2.00 -17.27
N SER A 299 -0.06 -1.31 -18.40
CA SER A 299 -1.17 -1.55 -19.34
C SER A 299 -1.19 -2.98 -19.87
N GLU A 300 -0.03 -3.57 -20.20
CA GLU A 300 0.04 -4.97 -20.64
C GLU A 300 -0.49 -5.94 -19.55
N ALA A 301 -0.27 -5.64 -18.27
CA ALA A 301 -0.81 -6.43 -17.16
C ALA A 301 -2.32 -6.25 -17.03
N ARG A 302 -2.84 -5.01 -17.17
CA ARG A 302 -4.28 -4.73 -17.16
C ARG A 302 -5.03 -5.57 -18.20
N GLU A 303 -4.46 -5.75 -19.40
CA GLU A 303 -5.08 -6.55 -20.47
C GLU A 303 -5.18 -8.06 -20.13
N LEU A 304 -4.40 -8.53 -19.16
CA LEU A 304 -4.45 -9.92 -18.69
C LEU A 304 -5.49 -10.14 -17.57
N LEU A 305 -6.06 -9.08 -17.01
CA LEU A 305 -7.06 -9.16 -15.94
C LEU A 305 -8.42 -9.62 -16.47
N PRO A 306 -9.29 -10.19 -15.61
CA PRO A 306 -10.68 -10.45 -15.93
C PRO A 306 -11.39 -9.22 -16.51
N GLU A 307 -12.29 -9.41 -17.47
CA GLU A 307 -13.01 -8.33 -18.17
C GLU A 307 -13.71 -7.37 -17.19
N GLU A 308 -14.28 -7.90 -16.12
CA GLU A 308 -14.96 -7.13 -15.07
C GLU A 308 -14.02 -6.22 -14.29
N VAL A 309 -12.75 -6.62 -14.10
CA VAL A 309 -11.74 -5.81 -13.40
C VAL A 309 -11.13 -4.77 -14.33
N LYS A 310 -10.67 -5.20 -15.52
CA LYS A 310 -9.98 -4.27 -16.44
C LYS A 310 -10.87 -3.17 -16.99
N ASN A 311 -12.20 -3.39 -17.03
CA ASN A 311 -13.21 -2.43 -17.49
C ASN A 311 -13.92 -1.72 -16.32
N SER A 312 -13.54 -1.98 -15.07
CA SER A 312 -14.11 -1.31 -13.91
C SER A 312 -13.67 0.14 -13.85
N GLU A 313 -14.63 1.08 -13.78
CA GLU A 313 -14.34 2.49 -13.55
C GLU A 313 -13.85 2.78 -12.11
N VAL A 314 -14.04 1.84 -11.19
CA VAL A 314 -13.52 1.91 -9.82
C VAL A 314 -12.02 1.64 -9.82
N ALA A 315 -11.60 0.52 -10.44
CA ALA A 315 -10.18 0.15 -10.53
C ALA A 315 -9.44 1.05 -11.53
N TYR A 316 -10.02 1.25 -12.71
CA TYR A 316 -9.41 2.00 -13.81
C TYR A 316 -10.34 3.14 -14.26
N PRO A 317 -10.44 4.21 -13.46
CA PRO A 317 -11.22 5.39 -13.86
C PRO A 317 -10.64 6.02 -15.13
N SER A 318 -11.35 7.02 -15.68
CA SER A 318 -10.92 7.73 -16.89
C SER A 318 -9.42 8.01 -16.92
N GLU A 319 -8.78 7.83 -18.06
CA GLU A 319 -7.34 8.09 -18.26
C GLU A 319 -6.92 9.50 -17.84
N ASN A 320 -7.85 10.45 -17.83
CA ASN A 320 -7.61 11.83 -17.44
C ASN A 320 -7.53 12.02 -15.91
N ILE A 321 -7.83 11.00 -15.11
CA ILE A 321 -7.89 11.13 -13.65
C ILE A 321 -6.58 11.64 -13.04
N THR A 322 -5.44 11.19 -13.56
CA THR A 322 -4.11 11.60 -13.08
C THR A 322 -3.67 12.99 -13.60
N SER A 323 -4.40 13.57 -14.55
CA SER A 323 -4.17 14.92 -15.09
C SER A 323 -5.27 15.91 -14.71
N ASP A 324 -6.31 15.46 -14.01
CA ASP A 324 -7.35 16.34 -13.49
C ASP A 324 -6.76 17.19 -12.33
N PRO A 325 -6.80 18.53 -12.42
CA PRO A 325 -6.25 19.40 -11.38
C PRO A 325 -6.97 19.30 -10.02
N LEU A 326 -8.15 18.69 -9.98
CA LEU A 326 -8.86 18.43 -8.73
C LEU A 326 -8.39 17.15 -8.04
N MET A 327 -7.69 16.26 -8.76
CA MET A 327 -7.09 15.06 -8.21
C MET A 327 -5.64 15.34 -7.83
N GLU A 328 -5.28 15.05 -6.59
CA GLU A 328 -3.95 15.36 -6.06
C GLU A 328 -3.30 14.14 -5.43
N MET A 329 -1.98 14.09 -5.40
CA MET A 329 -1.19 13.21 -4.53
C MET A 329 -0.90 13.92 -3.21
N PHE A 330 -0.72 13.18 -2.13
CA PHE A 330 -0.22 13.76 -0.88
C PHE A 330 1.26 14.13 -1.01
N ASN A 331 1.60 15.31 -0.49
CA ASN A 331 2.98 15.73 -0.27
C ASN A 331 3.42 15.38 1.17
N ASP A 332 4.73 15.33 1.42
CA ASP A 332 5.26 15.15 2.78
C ASP A 332 4.71 16.22 3.74
N PRO A 333 3.91 15.84 4.76
CA PRO A 333 3.32 16.78 5.71
C PRO A 333 4.24 17.07 6.90
N SER A 334 5.52 16.74 6.85
CA SER A 334 6.44 16.82 8.00
C SER A 334 6.52 18.24 8.62
N ASP A 335 6.32 19.27 7.81
CA ASP A 335 6.32 20.68 8.23
C ASP A 335 5.05 21.08 9.01
N ILE A 336 3.93 20.40 8.78
CA ILE A 336 2.61 20.71 9.41
C ILE A 336 2.04 19.55 10.23
N ILE A 337 2.79 18.47 10.43
CA ILE A 337 2.29 17.28 11.12
C ILE A 337 1.75 17.60 12.53
N SER A 338 2.34 18.55 13.24
CA SER A 338 1.85 18.99 14.55
C SER A 338 0.46 19.66 14.46
N VAL A 339 0.17 20.34 13.35
CA VAL A 339 -1.12 20.97 13.09
C VAL A 339 -2.15 19.87 12.82
N TYR A 340 -1.82 18.90 11.95
CA TYR A 340 -2.68 17.75 11.67
C TYR A 340 -3.03 16.96 12.93
N ASN A 341 -2.03 16.61 13.75
CA ASN A 341 -2.24 15.93 15.03
C ASN A 341 -3.14 16.73 15.98
N SER A 342 -2.97 18.06 16.03
CA SER A 342 -3.83 18.93 16.84
C SER A 342 -5.27 18.97 16.35
N ILE A 343 -5.49 19.07 15.04
CA ILE A 343 -6.82 19.01 14.42
C ILE A 343 -7.47 17.68 14.75
N TRP A 344 -6.77 16.58 14.50
CA TRP A 344 -7.30 15.23 14.71
C TRP A 344 -7.69 14.96 16.15
N THR A 345 -6.86 15.37 17.10
CA THR A 345 -7.17 15.28 18.53
C THR A 345 -8.47 16.00 18.89
N GLN A 346 -8.69 17.20 18.34
CA GLN A 346 -9.91 17.98 18.58
C GLN A 346 -11.13 17.34 17.93
N VAL A 347 -11.02 16.83 16.71
CA VAL A 347 -12.09 16.12 15.99
C VAL A 347 -12.49 14.86 16.76
N LYS A 348 -11.53 14.02 17.16
CA LYS A 348 -11.83 12.79 17.93
C LYS A 348 -12.45 13.06 19.30
N SER A 349 -12.17 14.21 19.91
CA SER A 349 -12.80 14.60 21.18
C SER A 349 -14.21 15.19 21.03
N SER A 350 -14.65 15.43 19.79
CA SER A 350 -15.99 15.98 19.47
C SER A 350 -16.99 14.92 18.99
N SER A 351 -16.58 13.64 18.94
CA SER A 351 -17.34 12.50 18.42
C SER A 351 -18.35 11.95 19.43
#